data_869f429be0cb65d38add6f73c51c264f
#
_entry.id   869f429be0cb65d38add6f73c51c264f
#
_cell.length_a   1.000
_cell.length_b   1.000
_cell.length_c   1.000
_cell.angle_alpha   90.00
_cell.angle_beta   90.00
_cell.angle_gamma   90.00
#
_symmetry.space_group_name_H-M   'P 1'
#
loop_
_entity.id
_entity.type
_entity.pdbx_description
1 polymer ?
#
loop_
_entity_poly.entity_id
_entity_poly.type
_entity_poly.pdbx_seq_one_letter_code
_entity_poly.pdbx_strand_id
1 'polypeptide(L)'
;KDQLRVEILRDKKAEKIMADMKAANATSFEQYKNMANAVSDSVKHVTFSAPAYIPALRSSEPLVGAYVSIAEVNKLSAPIKGNGGVFVLQPYAKEKLNETFNKETEEANLANMHARMASQFINDLYLKANVKDQRYLFF
;
A
#
# COMPACT_ATOMS: atom_id res chain seq x y z
N LYS A 1 20.36 -13.40 -1.44
CA LYS A 1 20.93 -12.63 -2.58
C LYS A 1 19.90 -12.40 -3.68
N ASP A 2 19.06 -13.39 -4.02
CA ASP A 2 18.10 -13.29 -5.13
C ASP A 2 16.94 -12.34 -4.84
N GLN A 3 16.44 -12.29 -3.60
CA GLN A 3 15.40 -11.34 -3.19
C GLN A 3 15.86 -9.88 -3.34
N LEU A 4 17.06 -9.54 -2.87
CA LEU A 4 17.63 -8.20 -3.03
C LEU A 4 17.80 -7.81 -4.50
N ARG A 5 18.17 -8.77 -5.36
CA ARG A 5 18.26 -8.52 -6.80
C ARG A 5 16.90 -8.19 -7.41
N VAL A 6 15.87 -8.91 -7.02
CA VAL A 6 14.49 -8.66 -7.49
C VAL A 6 14.01 -7.28 -7.04
N GLU A 7 14.26 -6.90 -5.78
CA GLU A 7 13.91 -5.58 -5.26
C GLU A 7 14.62 -4.45 -6.01
N ILE A 8 15.93 -4.55 -6.18
CA ILE A 8 16.71 -3.55 -6.93
C ILE A 8 16.25 -3.43 -8.39
N LEU A 9 15.91 -4.55 -9.03
CA LEU A 9 15.40 -4.54 -10.41
C LEU A 9 14.01 -3.88 -10.47
N ARG A 10 13.17 -4.11 -9.48
CA ARG A 10 11.85 -3.47 -9.35
C ARG A 10 12.00 -1.96 -9.17
N ASP A 11 12.91 -1.55 -8.32
CA ASP A 11 13.19 -0.13 -8.06
C ASP A 11 13.68 0.59 -9.31
N LYS A 12 14.67 0.03 -10.00
CA LYS A 12 15.18 0.61 -11.25
C LYS A 12 14.13 0.67 -12.36
N LYS A 13 13.25 -0.35 -12.45
CA LYS A 13 12.12 -0.32 -13.39
C LYS A 13 11.14 0.80 -13.05
N ALA A 14 10.80 0.96 -11.77
CA ALA A 14 9.91 2.02 -11.32
C ALA A 14 10.49 3.41 -11.60
N GLU A 15 11.76 3.63 -11.31
CA GLU A 15 12.45 4.89 -11.61
C GLU A 15 12.43 5.22 -13.12
N LYS A 16 12.69 4.23 -13.97
CA LYS A 16 12.62 4.41 -15.42
C LYS A 16 11.19 4.77 -15.86
N ILE A 17 10.18 4.05 -15.41
CA ILE A 17 8.79 4.33 -15.73
C ILE A 17 8.39 5.74 -15.27
N MET A 18 8.78 6.13 -14.06
CA MET A 18 8.53 7.48 -13.55
C MET A 18 9.21 8.57 -14.38
N ALA A 19 10.43 8.32 -14.85
CA ALA A 19 11.15 9.23 -15.73
C ALA A 19 10.44 9.37 -17.08
N ASP A 20 10.03 8.24 -17.68
CA ASP A 20 9.30 8.21 -18.95
C ASP A 20 7.94 8.93 -18.82
N MET A 21 7.21 8.71 -17.73
CA MET A 21 5.94 9.38 -17.44
C MET A 21 6.10 10.89 -17.24
N LYS A 22 7.17 11.32 -16.58
CA LYS A 22 7.50 12.74 -16.41
C LYS A 22 7.92 13.38 -17.74
N ALA A 23 8.71 12.68 -18.54
CA ALA A 23 9.14 13.16 -19.86
C ALA A 23 7.96 13.34 -20.83
N ALA A 24 6.93 12.51 -20.70
CA ALA A 24 5.72 12.62 -21.50
C ALA A 24 4.89 13.90 -21.23
N ASN A 25 5.17 14.59 -20.11
CA ASN A 25 4.48 15.81 -19.71
C ASN A 25 2.94 15.72 -19.78
N ALA A 26 2.41 14.54 -19.45
CA ALA A 26 0.98 14.30 -19.49
C ALA A 26 0.26 15.15 -18.43
N THR A 27 -0.76 15.89 -18.86
CA THR A 27 -1.54 16.79 -18.01
C THR A 27 -2.93 16.26 -17.68
N SER A 28 -3.33 15.16 -18.33
CA SER A 28 -4.64 14.54 -18.12
C SER A 28 -4.53 13.04 -17.89
N PHE A 29 -5.53 12.50 -17.19
CA PHE A 29 -5.62 11.07 -16.91
C PHE A 29 -5.68 10.23 -18.21
N GLU A 30 -6.39 10.72 -19.24
CA GLU A 30 -6.51 10.04 -20.53
C GLU A 30 -5.17 9.92 -21.26
N GLN A 31 -4.28 10.92 -21.12
CA GLN A 31 -2.95 10.85 -21.71
C GLN A 31 -2.11 9.75 -21.05
N TYR A 32 -2.17 9.60 -19.72
CA TYR A 32 -1.51 8.50 -19.03
C TYR A 32 -2.08 7.14 -19.38
N LYS A 33 -3.41 7.03 -19.52
CA LYS A 33 -4.09 5.79 -19.92
C LYS A 33 -3.66 5.28 -21.30
N ASN A 34 -3.35 6.20 -22.22
CA ASN A 34 -2.91 5.88 -23.58
C ASN A 34 -1.40 5.55 -23.65
N MET A 35 -0.66 5.64 -22.57
CA MET A 35 0.74 5.21 -22.55
C MET A 35 0.86 3.70 -22.66
N ALA A 36 1.95 3.23 -23.28
CA ALA A 36 2.21 1.80 -23.44
C ALA A 36 2.23 1.08 -22.09
N ASN A 37 1.48 -0.02 -21.99
CA ASN A 37 1.34 -0.85 -20.79
C ASN A 37 0.67 -0.17 -19.58
N ALA A 38 -0.01 0.97 -19.78
CA ALA A 38 -0.81 1.56 -18.74
C ALA A 38 -2.13 0.79 -18.57
N VAL A 39 -2.51 0.54 -17.32
CA VAL A 39 -3.79 -0.06 -16.96
C VAL A 39 -4.57 0.97 -16.15
N SER A 40 -5.81 1.24 -16.58
CA SER A 40 -6.71 2.15 -15.87
C SER A 40 -7.69 1.32 -15.05
N ASP A 41 -7.83 1.66 -13.79
CA ASP A 41 -8.77 1.00 -12.88
C ASP A 41 -9.45 2.04 -11.98
N SER A 42 -10.56 1.67 -11.35
CA SER A 42 -11.34 2.53 -10.48
C SER A 42 -11.58 1.84 -9.15
N VAL A 43 -11.18 2.49 -8.07
CA VAL A 43 -11.41 2.01 -6.70
C VAL A 43 -12.50 2.86 -6.08
N LYS A 44 -13.65 2.25 -5.74
CA LYS A 44 -14.83 2.98 -5.24
C LYS A 44 -14.68 3.47 -3.81
N HIS A 45 -14.04 2.68 -2.95
CA HIS A 45 -13.89 3.00 -1.54
C HIS A 45 -12.43 2.89 -1.13
N VAL A 46 -11.87 4.01 -0.72
CA VAL A 46 -10.53 4.09 -0.15
C VAL A 46 -10.66 4.69 1.24
N THR A 47 -10.26 3.95 2.26
CA THR A 47 -10.26 4.39 3.65
C THR A 47 -8.83 4.48 4.17
N PHE A 48 -8.63 5.24 5.25
CA PHE A 48 -7.32 5.35 5.89
C PHE A 48 -7.00 4.12 6.77
N SER A 49 -8.02 3.40 7.21
CA SER A 49 -7.91 2.26 8.13
C SER A 49 -7.41 0.98 7.48
N ALA A 50 -7.50 0.87 6.15
CA ALA A 50 -7.06 -0.32 5.42
C ALA A 50 -6.40 0.06 4.09
N PRO A 51 -5.35 -0.68 3.67
CA PRO A 51 -4.75 -0.48 2.36
C PRO A 51 -5.77 -0.68 1.23
N ALA A 52 -5.79 0.24 0.26
CA ALA A 52 -6.69 0.15 -0.88
C ALA A 52 -6.36 -1.09 -1.73
N TYR A 53 -7.34 -1.95 -1.96
CA TYR A 53 -7.20 -3.08 -2.86
C TYR A 53 -7.37 -2.61 -4.31
N ILE A 54 -6.40 -2.93 -5.16
CA ILE A 54 -6.41 -2.58 -6.59
C ILE A 54 -6.68 -3.86 -7.41
N PRO A 55 -7.87 -4.00 -8.00
CA PRO A 55 -8.26 -5.20 -8.73
C PRO A 55 -7.29 -5.55 -9.86
N ALA A 56 -6.83 -4.56 -10.62
CA ALA A 56 -5.90 -4.75 -11.73
C ALA A 56 -4.56 -5.38 -11.30
N LEU A 57 -4.10 -5.10 -10.09
CA LEU A 57 -2.87 -5.66 -9.53
C LEU A 57 -3.10 -6.91 -8.67
N ARG A 58 -4.34 -7.18 -8.31
CA ARG A 58 -4.73 -8.21 -7.34
C ARG A 58 -3.95 -8.09 -6.01
N SER A 59 -3.64 -6.86 -5.63
CA SER A 59 -2.88 -6.55 -4.42
C SER A 59 -3.38 -5.28 -3.75
N SER A 60 -3.04 -5.14 -2.47
CA SER A 60 -3.34 -3.94 -1.70
C SER A 60 -2.17 -2.98 -1.72
N GLU A 61 -2.46 -1.68 -1.93
CA GLU A 61 -1.48 -0.61 -2.00
C GLU A 61 -1.74 0.45 -0.92
N PRO A 62 -0.92 0.46 0.14
CA PRO A 62 -1.04 1.44 1.22
C PRO A 62 -0.85 2.89 0.73
N LEU A 63 -0.02 3.07 -0.30
CA LEU A 63 0.26 4.38 -0.89
C LEU A 63 -0.99 5.07 -1.40
N VAL A 64 -1.93 4.33 -1.96
CA VAL A 64 -3.18 4.89 -2.51
C VAL A 64 -4.00 5.53 -1.40
N GLY A 65 -4.18 4.85 -0.27
CA GLY A 65 -4.89 5.40 0.90
C GLY A 65 -4.20 6.66 1.45
N ALA A 66 -2.87 6.60 1.60
CA ALA A 66 -2.08 7.72 2.09
C ALA A 66 -2.18 8.94 1.17
N TYR A 67 -2.07 8.74 -0.15
CA TYR A 67 -2.17 9.85 -1.11
C TYR A 67 -3.59 10.46 -1.13
N VAL A 68 -4.62 9.62 -1.23
CA VAL A 68 -6.02 10.08 -1.32
C VAL A 68 -6.42 10.89 -0.09
N SER A 69 -5.86 10.59 1.09
CA SER A 69 -6.18 11.34 2.32
C SER A 69 -5.81 12.82 2.23
N ILE A 70 -4.70 13.16 1.57
CA ILE A 70 -4.17 14.54 1.44
C ILE A 70 -4.50 15.18 0.10
N ALA A 71 -4.85 14.40 -0.93
CA ALA A 71 -5.10 14.89 -2.27
C ALA A 71 -6.38 15.72 -2.35
N GLU A 72 -6.41 16.68 -3.26
CA GLU A 72 -7.60 17.44 -3.62
C GLU A 72 -8.44 16.68 -4.64
N VAL A 73 -9.77 16.84 -4.56
CA VAL A 73 -10.70 16.21 -5.50
C VAL A 73 -10.46 16.75 -6.92
N ASN A 74 -10.51 15.86 -7.91
CA ASN A 74 -10.26 16.12 -9.32
C ASN A 74 -8.84 16.58 -9.67
N LYS A 75 -7.90 16.54 -8.73
CA LYS A 75 -6.51 16.86 -8.99
C LYS A 75 -5.71 15.61 -9.33
N LEU A 76 -5.00 15.66 -10.44
CA LEU A 76 -4.13 14.59 -10.90
C LEU A 76 -2.84 14.56 -10.08
N SER A 77 -2.40 13.37 -9.66
CA SER A 77 -1.11 13.21 -8.99
C SER A 77 0.06 13.26 -9.98
N ALA A 78 1.23 13.59 -9.47
CA ALA A 78 2.46 13.18 -10.14
C ALA A 78 2.60 11.64 -10.12
N PRO A 79 3.43 11.04 -10.99
CA PRO A 79 3.74 9.61 -10.89
C PRO A 79 4.35 9.27 -9.54
N ILE A 80 3.78 8.28 -8.85
CA ILE A 80 4.15 7.87 -7.50
C ILE A 80 4.51 6.38 -7.51
N LYS A 81 5.63 6.02 -6.88
CA LYS A 81 6.07 4.64 -6.75
C LYS A 81 5.33 3.95 -5.62
N GLY A 82 4.64 2.85 -5.90
CA GLY A 82 4.06 1.94 -4.92
C GLY A 82 4.76 0.59 -4.88
N ASN A 83 4.18 -0.36 -4.14
CA ASN A 83 4.71 -1.71 -4.01
C ASN A 83 4.54 -2.54 -5.28
N GLY A 84 3.39 -2.39 -5.96
CA GLY A 84 3.04 -3.15 -7.17
C GLY A 84 3.37 -2.44 -8.48
N GLY A 85 3.77 -1.16 -8.45
CA GLY A 85 4.05 -0.40 -9.67
C GLY A 85 4.15 1.10 -9.47
N VAL A 86 4.05 1.83 -10.57
CA VAL A 86 3.97 3.30 -10.58
C VAL A 86 2.53 3.71 -10.83
N PHE A 87 2.02 4.61 -10.01
CA PHE A 87 0.63 5.04 -10.02
C PHE A 87 0.51 6.52 -10.34
N VAL A 88 -0.53 6.87 -11.08
CA VAL A 88 -1.06 8.21 -11.20
C VAL A 88 -2.51 8.16 -10.73
N LEU A 89 -2.84 8.97 -9.75
CA LEU A 89 -4.10 8.93 -9.02
C LEU A 89 -4.88 10.22 -9.22
N GLN A 90 -6.19 10.11 -9.37
CA GLN A 90 -7.11 11.23 -9.43
C GLN A 90 -8.35 10.92 -8.58
N PRO A 91 -8.45 11.44 -7.37
CA PRO A 91 -9.67 11.31 -6.57
C PRO A 91 -10.82 12.07 -7.25
N TYR A 92 -11.96 11.43 -7.44
CA TYR A 92 -13.13 12.06 -8.05
C TYR A 92 -14.19 12.46 -7.02
N ALA A 93 -14.17 11.87 -5.85
CA ALA A 93 -15.04 12.23 -4.73
C ALA A 93 -14.31 12.04 -3.40
N LYS A 94 -14.69 12.82 -2.41
CA LYS A 94 -14.18 12.71 -1.04
C LYS A 94 -15.34 13.00 -0.07
N GLU A 95 -15.69 12.02 0.70
CA GLU A 95 -16.74 12.12 1.69
C GLU A 95 -16.13 12.14 3.09
N LYS A 96 -16.58 13.06 3.92
CA LYS A 96 -16.23 13.07 5.33
C LYS A 96 -17.29 12.27 6.08
N LEU A 97 -16.87 11.19 6.72
CA LEU A 97 -17.75 10.46 7.62
C LEU A 97 -18.14 11.38 8.80
N ASN A 98 -19.43 11.46 9.06
CA ASN A 98 -19.97 12.22 10.19
C ASN A 98 -19.87 11.44 11.52
N GLU A 99 -18.82 10.64 11.66
CA GLU A 99 -18.57 9.92 12.90
C GLU A 99 -17.85 10.86 13.88
N THR A 100 -18.42 11.02 15.03
CA THR A 100 -17.76 11.70 16.15
C THR A 100 -16.70 10.77 16.72
N PHE A 101 -15.46 11.25 16.79
CA PHE A 101 -14.37 10.51 17.42
C PHE A 101 -14.75 10.17 18.86
N ASN A 102 -14.80 8.90 19.18
CA ASN A 102 -14.99 8.40 20.54
C ASN A 102 -13.71 7.67 20.98
N LYS A 103 -12.99 8.29 21.89
CA LYS A 103 -11.70 7.78 22.38
C LYS A 103 -11.81 6.38 22.97
N GLU A 104 -12.85 6.10 23.77
CA GLU A 104 -13.03 4.81 24.42
C GLU A 104 -13.27 3.69 23.41
N THR A 105 -14.07 3.96 22.37
CA THR A 105 -14.32 3.01 21.29
C THR A 105 -13.05 2.73 20.50
N GLU A 106 -12.27 3.76 20.19
CA GLU A 106 -11.02 3.60 19.43
C GLU A 106 -9.93 2.88 20.24
N GLU A 107 -9.82 3.16 21.54
CA GLU A 107 -8.92 2.43 22.43
C GLU A 107 -9.30 0.94 22.54
N ALA A 108 -10.60 0.63 22.64
CA ALA A 108 -11.08 -0.74 22.66
C ALA A 108 -10.81 -1.47 21.34
N ASN A 109 -11.03 -0.82 20.20
CA ASN A 109 -10.72 -1.37 18.87
C ASN A 109 -9.21 -1.65 18.72
N LEU A 110 -8.37 -0.72 19.13
CA LEU A 110 -6.93 -0.86 19.11
C LEU A 110 -6.44 -1.99 20.02
N ALA A 111 -6.98 -2.09 21.23
CA ALA A 111 -6.68 -3.16 22.17
C ALA A 111 -7.05 -4.54 21.60
N ASN A 112 -8.24 -4.66 20.98
CA ASN A 112 -8.68 -5.89 20.32
C ASN A 112 -7.79 -6.27 19.14
N MET A 113 -7.36 -5.29 18.34
CA MET A 113 -6.44 -5.50 17.23
C MET A 113 -5.08 -6.00 17.74
N HIS A 114 -4.52 -5.38 18.77
CA HIS A 114 -3.26 -5.80 19.37
C HIS A 114 -3.36 -7.21 20.00
N ALA A 115 -4.47 -7.52 20.65
CA ALA A 115 -4.69 -8.86 21.21
C ALA A 115 -4.67 -9.96 20.13
N ARG A 116 -5.25 -9.68 18.95
CA ARG A 116 -5.21 -10.61 17.80
C ARG A 116 -3.80 -10.78 17.23
N MET A 117 -2.96 -9.74 17.31
CA MET A 117 -1.58 -9.79 16.84
C MET A 117 -0.60 -10.39 17.86
N ALA A 118 -1.01 -10.61 19.10
CA ALA A 118 -0.14 -11.10 20.17
C ALA A 118 0.48 -12.48 19.84
N SER A 119 -0.23 -13.35 19.16
CA SER A 119 0.29 -14.66 18.73
C SER A 119 1.41 -14.53 17.70
N GLN A 120 1.33 -13.55 16.79
CA GLN A 120 2.39 -13.27 15.82
C GLN A 120 3.64 -12.75 16.52
N PHE A 121 3.48 -11.88 17.52
CA PHE A 121 4.59 -11.34 18.29
C PHE A 121 5.39 -12.46 19.02
N ILE A 122 4.71 -13.45 19.58
CA ILE A 122 5.36 -14.61 20.21
C ILE A 122 6.17 -15.42 19.18
N ASN A 123 5.63 -15.64 17.98
CA ASN A 123 6.34 -16.30 16.91
C ASN A 123 7.59 -15.52 16.45
N ASP A 124 7.47 -14.21 16.33
CA ASP A 124 8.60 -13.35 15.98
C ASP A 124 9.70 -13.37 17.05
N LEU A 125 9.31 -13.36 18.33
CA LEU A 125 10.26 -13.53 19.45
C LEU A 125 10.96 -14.89 19.39
N TYR A 126 10.22 -15.97 19.09
CA TYR A 126 10.77 -17.31 18.96
C TYR A 126 11.82 -17.39 17.85
N LEU A 127 11.51 -16.81 16.68
CA LEU A 127 12.43 -16.73 15.55
C LEU A 127 13.65 -15.86 15.87
N LYS A 128 13.44 -14.72 16.53
CA LYS A 128 14.50 -13.78 16.87
C LYS A 128 15.44 -14.33 17.96
N ALA A 129 14.89 -15.06 18.91
CA ALA A 129 15.67 -15.73 19.98
C ALA A 129 16.41 -16.99 19.49
N ASN A 130 16.20 -17.39 18.23
CA ASN A 130 16.82 -18.59 17.65
C ASN A 130 16.67 -19.83 18.56
N VAL A 131 15.48 -20.04 19.10
CA VAL A 131 15.18 -21.13 20.02
C VAL A 131 15.35 -22.45 19.28
N LYS A 132 16.24 -23.30 19.79
CA LYS A 132 16.48 -24.66 19.28
C LYS A 132 15.82 -25.65 20.21
N ASP A 133 14.87 -26.41 19.70
CA ASP A 133 14.28 -27.53 20.44
C ASP A 133 15.26 -28.71 20.45
N GLN A 134 15.78 -29.04 21.60
CA GLN A 134 16.71 -30.13 21.79
C GLN A 134 16.09 -31.29 22.63
N ARG A 135 14.77 -31.29 22.82
CA ARG A 135 14.08 -32.33 23.60
C ARG A 135 14.34 -33.72 23.07
N TYR A 136 14.56 -33.88 21.77
CA TYR A 136 14.88 -35.15 21.12
C TYR A 136 16.19 -35.78 21.61
N LEU A 137 17.05 -35.02 22.32
CA LEU A 137 18.28 -35.53 22.91
C LEU A 137 18.04 -36.24 24.26
N PHE A 138 16.85 -36.07 24.84
CA PHE A 138 16.51 -36.58 26.19
C PHE A 138 15.35 -37.56 26.20
N PHE A 139 14.69 -37.77 25.05
CA PHE A 139 13.57 -38.70 24.91
C PHE A 139 13.77 -39.62 23.67
#